data_707a2d88511d1d11964284e16550f6ae
#
_entry.id   707a2d88511d1d11964284e16550f6ae
#
_cell.length_a   1.000
_cell.length_b   1.000
_cell.length_c   1.000
_cell.angle_alpha   90.00
_cell.angle_beta   90.00
_cell.angle_gamma   90.00
#
_symmetry.space_group_name_H-M   'P 1'
#
loop_
_entity.id
_entity.type
_entity.pdbx_description
1 polymer ?
#
loop_
_entity_poly.entity_id
_entity_poly.type
_entity_poly.pdbx_seq_one_letter_code
_entity_poly.pdbx_strand_id
1 'polypeptide(L)'
;MSQHGQSFMRGTLVLSAAAFINRILGFISGMYIARVLGAEGIGILMMAHPLVPLVITITELGLPVAISKLVAEAHARGERMKVRRILHVSLAVTGVLSVALTTLSLLGSEWIASILLSDQRAYYAMLAITPIAPIVAVSAVLKGYFRGMQQMKTIAASDVLEHTVQIACVLALVHLLLPYGVAYAAAGAMAASVVSEAISLLFLVTSYKLYGESKMPGETWASHLKQGRSTLGELLQIGLPTTGHGVIHSLYSTFQPLLITTSLALAGIGTALATKQFGMLAGYAYPLLFMPSFITQSLSTALIPAIGEAAANKNSLLIHERMNQAMNLGLLIGAPATVILYEWATPLTTLVYHAPEAGLLLKILAPMFFLHYFDAPLHAILLGLGRAKATLWNYVIATVFKSVSIFVFGSQFGIIGVAYGIGIGIVMQTLLNFFSISSSIGFYWSIRPYVKVGICMMLMAICGHWTYNYAASQGIPQLWCVITSIVCALFLYFAALVLTGTLNWKSTRHRFSIPW
;
A
#
# COMPACT_ATOMS: atom_id res chain seq x y z
N MET A 1 31.23 -14.84 2.52
CA MET A 1 30.10 -14.04 3.07
C MET A 1 30.15 -14.15 4.58
N SER A 2 30.22 -13.04 5.31
CA SER A 2 30.27 -13.01 6.76
C SER A 2 28.95 -13.55 7.34
N GLN A 3 28.99 -14.17 8.54
CA GLN A 3 27.79 -14.67 9.25
C GLN A 3 26.70 -13.58 9.41
N HIS A 4 27.08 -12.31 9.46
CA HIS A 4 26.19 -11.14 9.51
C HIS A 4 25.37 -10.95 8.22
N GLY A 5 25.95 -11.21 7.05
CA GLY A 5 25.23 -11.11 5.78
C GLY A 5 24.18 -12.19 5.59
N GLN A 6 24.46 -13.41 6.07
CA GLN A 6 23.48 -14.52 6.00
C GLN A 6 22.29 -14.29 6.96
N SER A 7 22.52 -13.70 8.13
CA SER A 7 21.47 -13.35 9.09
C SER A 7 20.53 -12.27 8.54
N PHE A 8 21.08 -11.26 7.88
CA PHE A 8 20.30 -10.18 7.26
C PHE A 8 19.42 -10.70 6.11
N MET A 9 19.96 -11.52 5.21
CA MET A 9 19.20 -12.12 4.11
C MET A 9 18.05 -13.01 4.59
N ARG A 10 18.31 -13.87 5.60
CA ARG A 10 17.25 -14.68 6.22
C ARG A 10 16.16 -13.82 6.85
N GLY A 11 16.53 -12.74 7.53
CA GLY A 11 15.57 -11.80 8.11
C GLY A 11 14.71 -11.13 7.05
N THR A 12 15.30 -10.67 5.95
CA THR A 12 14.59 -10.04 4.83
C THR A 12 13.63 -11.02 4.15
N LEU A 13 14.06 -12.28 3.93
CA LEU A 13 13.19 -13.32 3.37
C LEU A 13 11.99 -13.63 4.27
N VAL A 14 12.19 -13.68 5.59
CA VAL A 14 11.10 -13.90 6.56
C VAL A 14 10.10 -12.75 6.52
N LEU A 15 10.57 -11.48 6.49
CA LEU A 15 9.68 -10.32 6.35
C LEU A 15 8.93 -10.32 5.01
N SER A 16 9.61 -10.65 3.91
CA SER A 16 8.97 -10.71 2.59
C SER A 16 7.90 -11.81 2.53
N ALA A 17 8.17 -12.97 3.10
CA ALA A 17 7.20 -14.06 3.19
C ALA A 17 6.00 -13.68 4.07
N ALA A 18 6.25 -13.06 5.23
CA ALA A 18 5.19 -12.55 6.10
C ALA A 18 4.35 -11.48 5.40
N ALA A 19 4.97 -10.52 4.70
CA ALA A 19 4.27 -9.51 3.94
C ALA A 19 3.38 -10.11 2.83
N PHE A 20 3.85 -11.16 2.17
CA PHE A 20 3.05 -11.88 1.16
C PHE A 20 1.84 -12.58 1.80
N ILE A 21 2.05 -13.30 2.91
CA ILE A 21 0.96 -13.95 3.66
C ILE A 21 -0.06 -12.91 4.12
N ASN A 22 0.40 -11.80 4.72
CA ASN A 22 -0.46 -10.73 5.19
C ASN A 22 -1.27 -10.09 4.06
N ARG A 23 -0.69 -9.97 2.85
CA ARG A 23 -1.41 -9.48 1.67
C ARG A 23 -2.55 -10.39 1.27
N ILE A 24 -2.32 -11.71 1.30
CA ILE A 24 -3.36 -12.71 1.01
C ILE A 24 -4.44 -12.68 2.09
N LEU A 25 -4.05 -12.70 3.36
CA LEU A 25 -4.99 -12.64 4.48
C LEU A 25 -5.83 -11.36 4.45
N GLY A 26 -5.20 -10.21 4.20
CA GLY A 26 -5.88 -8.92 4.06
C GLY A 26 -6.88 -8.91 2.89
N PHE A 27 -6.50 -9.51 1.75
CA PHE A 27 -7.42 -9.63 0.60
C PHE A 27 -8.63 -10.53 0.92
N ILE A 28 -8.41 -11.68 1.56
CA ILE A 28 -9.49 -12.59 1.98
C ILE A 28 -10.42 -11.91 2.99
N SER A 29 -9.85 -11.20 3.98
CA SER A 29 -10.62 -10.43 4.95
C SER A 29 -11.46 -9.33 4.28
N GLY A 30 -10.82 -8.55 3.40
CA GLY A 30 -11.50 -7.52 2.62
C GLY A 30 -12.62 -8.06 1.74
N MET A 31 -12.40 -9.20 1.09
CA MET A 31 -13.42 -9.90 0.29
C MET A 31 -14.61 -10.34 1.17
N TYR A 32 -14.34 -10.88 2.34
CA TYR A 32 -15.38 -11.29 3.27
C TYR A 32 -16.22 -10.09 3.75
N ILE A 33 -15.55 -9.02 4.22
CA ILE A 33 -16.22 -7.79 4.66
C ILE A 33 -17.07 -7.23 3.52
N ALA A 34 -16.53 -7.19 2.31
CA ALA A 34 -17.21 -6.68 1.13
C ALA A 34 -18.48 -7.47 0.76
N ARG A 35 -18.46 -8.80 0.93
CA ARG A 35 -19.63 -9.64 0.70
C ARG A 35 -20.71 -9.47 1.77
N VAL A 36 -20.31 -9.31 3.02
CA VAL A 36 -21.24 -9.21 4.16
C VAL A 36 -21.86 -7.81 4.24
N LEU A 37 -21.06 -6.76 4.11
CA LEU A 37 -21.52 -5.37 4.22
C LEU A 37 -22.16 -4.84 2.93
N GLY A 38 -21.84 -5.45 1.78
CA GLY A 38 -22.23 -4.93 0.48
C GLY A 38 -21.51 -3.61 0.12
N ALA A 39 -21.80 -3.08 -1.06
CA ALA A 39 -21.13 -1.89 -1.57
C ALA A 39 -21.38 -0.63 -0.72
N GLU A 40 -22.58 -0.50 -0.15
CA GLU A 40 -22.94 0.62 0.70
C GLU A 40 -22.17 0.59 2.03
N GLY A 41 -22.12 -0.56 2.71
CA GLY A 41 -21.39 -0.70 3.96
C GLY A 41 -19.88 -0.56 3.79
N ILE A 42 -19.34 -1.04 2.68
CA ILE A 42 -17.94 -0.78 2.32
C ILE A 42 -17.70 0.71 2.05
N GLY A 43 -18.65 1.42 1.42
CA GLY A 43 -18.57 2.85 1.23
C GLY A 43 -18.47 3.60 2.56
N ILE A 44 -19.34 3.27 3.53
CA ILE A 44 -19.31 3.81 4.89
C ILE A 44 -17.95 3.54 5.57
N LEU A 45 -17.46 2.30 5.48
CA LEU A 45 -16.18 1.89 6.06
C LEU A 45 -15.01 2.64 5.43
N MET A 46 -14.99 2.76 4.10
CA MET A 46 -13.93 3.43 3.36
C MET A 46 -13.94 4.96 3.52
N MET A 47 -15.06 5.57 3.87
CA MET A 47 -15.13 7.00 4.23
C MET A 47 -14.53 7.29 5.60
N ALA A 48 -14.67 6.38 6.55
CA ALA A 48 -14.15 6.54 7.91
C ALA A 48 -12.65 6.27 8.02
N HIS A 49 -12.13 5.31 7.26
CA HIS A 49 -10.76 4.80 7.37
C HIS A 49 -9.66 5.87 7.10
N PRO A 50 -9.75 6.76 6.10
CA PRO A 50 -8.63 7.62 5.69
C PRO A 50 -8.19 8.67 6.71
N LEU A 51 -9.01 8.99 7.72
CA LEU A 51 -8.61 9.90 8.80
C LEU A 51 -7.46 9.32 9.64
N VAL A 52 -7.46 8.02 9.86
CA VAL A 52 -6.50 7.33 10.72
C VAL A 52 -5.05 7.41 10.18
N PRO A 53 -4.76 7.12 8.91
CA PRO A 53 -3.42 7.31 8.34
C PRO A 53 -2.88 8.73 8.52
N LEU A 54 -3.72 9.75 8.49
CA LEU A 54 -3.30 11.13 8.72
C LEU A 54 -2.83 11.34 10.15
N VAL A 55 -3.64 10.92 11.14
CA VAL A 55 -3.28 11.03 12.56
C VAL A 55 -2.02 10.22 12.87
N ILE A 56 -1.91 9.01 12.35
CA ILE A 56 -0.72 8.16 12.50
C ILE A 56 0.52 8.83 11.90
N THR A 57 0.44 9.33 10.67
CA THR A 57 1.59 9.94 9.98
C THR A 57 2.09 11.18 10.73
N ILE A 58 1.18 12.01 11.23
CA ILE A 58 1.53 13.20 12.03
C ILE A 58 2.13 12.78 13.38
N THR A 59 1.63 11.70 13.99
CA THR A 59 2.10 11.20 15.29
C THR A 59 3.47 10.55 15.18
N GLU A 60 3.69 9.78 14.14
CA GLU A 60 4.95 9.04 13.95
C GLU A 60 6.12 9.95 13.59
N LEU A 61 5.91 11.09 12.92
CA LEU A 61 6.95 12.04 12.50
C LEU A 61 8.17 11.36 11.82
N GLY A 62 7.98 10.24 11.13
CA GLY A 62 9.05 9.43 10.54
C GLY A 62 9.97 8.74 11.56
N LEU A 63 9.61 8.76 12.84
CA LEU A 63 10.40 8.18 13.94
C LEU A 63 10.73 6.70 13.72
N PRO A 64 9.86 5.81 13.18
CA PRO A 64 10.21 4.41 12.99
C PRO A 64 11.46 4.19 12.12
N VAL A 65 11.67 5.04 11.11
CA VAL A 65 12.87 5.01 10.24
C VAL A 65 14.08 5.54 11.01
N ALA A 66 13.93 6.66 11.70
CA ALA A 66 14.98 7.27 12.50
C ALA A 66 15.45 6.35 13.65
N ILE A 67 14.49 5.72 14.36
CA ILE A 67 14.76 4.76 15.42
C ILE A 67 15.55 3.57 14.87
N SER A 68 15.07 2.98 13.77
CA SER A 68 15.73 1.83 13.17
C SER A 68 17.20 2.11 12.83
N LYS A 69 17.49 3.28 12.28
CA LYS A 69 18.85 3.71 11.93
C LYS A 69 19.70 3.94 13.19
N LEU A 70 19.23 4.80 14.11
CA LEU A 70 20.01 5.18 15.29
C LEU A 70 20.21 4.01 16.27
N VAL A 71 19.22 3.11 16.40
CA VAL A 71 19.35 1.89 17.19
C VAL A 71 20.39 0.96 16.57
N ALA A 72 20.36 0.77 15.25
CA ALA A 72 21.36 -0.07 14.56
C ALA A 72 22.78 0.48 14.75
N GLU A 73 22.98 1.79 14.62
CA GLU A 73 24.28 2.44 14.83
C GLU A 73 24.76 2.32 16.28
N ALA A 74 23.88 2.58 17.27
CA ALA A 74 24.21 2.48 18.68
C ALA A 74 24.48 1.02 19.09
N HIS A 75 23.69 0.08 18.59
CA HIS A 75 23.90 -1.36 18.85
C HIS A 75 25.24 -1.85 18.28
N ALA A 76 25.59 -1.47 17.05
CA ALA A 76 26.87 -1.82 16.43
C ALA A 76 28.08 -1.27 17.20
N ARG A 77 27.93 -0.13 17.90
CA ARG A 77 28.97 0.46 18.77
C ARG A 77 28.96 -0.08 20.21
N GLY A 78 28.00 -0.97 20.55
CA GLY A 78 27.84 -1.48 21.91
C GLY A 78 27.23 -0.47 22.90
N GLU A 79 26.70 0.65 22.42
CA GLU A 79 26.15 1.77 23.23
C GLU A 79 24.73 1.44 23.74
N ARG A 80 24.59 0.43 24.60
CA ARG A 80 23.28 -0.07 25.08
C ARG A 80 22.43 1.02 25.75
N MET A 81 23.06 1.95 26.48
CA MET A 81 22.38 3.07 27.13
C MET A 81 21.74 4.02 26.09
N LYS A 82 22.44 4.27 24.97
CA LYS A 82 21.91 5.08 23.87
C LYS A 82 20.72 4.39 23.20
N VAL A 83 20.77 3.08 23.00
CA VAL A 83 19.65 2.28 22.46
C VAL A 83 18.39 2.46 23.31
N ARG A 84 18.53 2.31 24.65
CA ARG A 84 17.40 2.52 25.58
C ARG A 84 16.88 3.94 25.55
N ARG A 85 17.77 4.92 25.55
CA ARG A 85 17.39 6.33 25.50
C ARG A 85 16.60 6.65 24.25
N ILE A 86 17.05 6.19 23.09
CA ILE A 86 16.32 6.34 21.82
C ILE A 86 14.90 5.77 21.95
N LEU A 87 14.76 4.56 22.49
CA LEU A 87 13.45 3.93 22.65
C LEU A 87 12.54 4.72 23.61
N HIS A 88 13.04 5.08 24.81
CA HIS A 88 12.23 5.78 25.82
C HIS A 88 11.82 7.18 25.38
N VAL A 89 12.73 7.94 24.75
CA VAL A 89 12.43 9.27 24.22
C VAL A 89 11.39 9.16 23.09
N SER A 90 11.55 8.21 22.19
CA SER A 90 10.59 7.98 21.11
C SER A 90 9.21 7.58 21.64
N LEU A 91 9.14 6.64 22.59
CA LEU A 91 7.87 6.24 23.22
C LEU A 91 7.18 7.40 23.95
N ALA A 92 7.96 8.25 24.65
CA ALA A 92 7.40 9.41 25.35
C ALA A 92 6.81 10.43 24.36
N VAL A 93 7.59 10.80 23.33
CA VAL A 93 7.15 11.80 22.34
C VAL A 93 5.96 11.29 21.54
N THR A 94 6.08 10.10 20.98
CA THR A 94 5.02 9.48 20.18
C THR A 94 3.78 9.20 21.02
N GLY A 95 3.95 8.71 22.26
CA GLY A 95 2.85 8.44 23.16
C GLY A 95 2.07 9.70 23.55
N VAL A 96 2.78 10.77 23.96
CA VAL A 96 2.12 12.05 24.31
C VAL A 96 1.41 12.64 23.10
N LEU A 97 2.08 12.68 21.94
CA LEU A 97 1.52 13.28 20.73
C LEU A 97 0.31 12.48 20.22
N SER A 98 0.38 11.15 20.25
CA SER A 98 -0.72 10.30 19.80
C SER A 98 -1.94 10.40 20.71
N VAL A 99 -1.74 10.38 22.02
CA VAL A 99 -2.83 10.55 22.98
C VAL A 99 -3.46 11.93 22.84
N ALA A 100 -2.65 12.99 22.74
CA ALA A 100 -3.16 14.35 22.56
C ALA A 100 -3.98 14.50 21.27
N LEU A 101 -3.46 14.02 20.12
CA LEU A 101 -4.16 14.09 18.84
C LEU A 101 -5.41 13.21 18.81
N THR A 102 -5.37 12.02 19.41
CA THR A 102 -6.53 11.14 19.52
C THR A 102 -7.61 11.77 20.39
N THR A 103 -7.24 12.33 21.53
CA THR A 103 -8.19 13.04 22.42
C THR A 103 -8.81 14.24 21.70
N LEU A 104 -8.00 15.02 20.99
CA LEU A 104 -8.49 16.15 20.19
C LEU A 104 -9.44 15.67 19.06
N SER A 105 -9.10 14.56 18.39
CA SER A 105 -9.96 13.97 17.35
C SER A 105 -11.29 13.46 17.91
N LEU A 106 -11.28 12.87 19.12
CA LEU A 106 -12.50 12.42 19.80
C LEU A 106 -13.37 13.58 20.26
N LEU A 107 -12.77 14.60 20.89
CA LEU A 107 -13.50 15.79 21.33
C LEU A 107 -14.06 16.60 20.17
N GLY A 108 -13.33 16.66 19.05
CA GLY A 108 -13.76 17.32 17.83
C GLY A 108 -14.50 16.41 16.85
N SER A 109 -14.87 15.17 17.25
CA SER A 109 -15.38 14.16 16.32
C SER A 109 -16.61 14.59 15.54
N GLU A 110 -17.56 15.29 16.14
CA GLU A 110 -18.75 15.80 15.48
C GLU A 110 -18.40 16.85 14.42
N TRP A 111 -17.51 17.78 14.77
CA TRP A 111 -17.04 18.81 13.84
C TRP A 111 -16.23 18.20 12.67
N ILE A 112 -15.33 17.28 12.96
CA ILE A 112 -14.56 16.54 11.96
C ILE A 112 -15.51 15.76 11.03
N ALA A 113 -16.50 15.07 11.60
CA ALA A 113 -17.48 14.32 10.84
C ALA A 113 -18.33 15.23 9.94
N SER A 114 -18.75 16.41 10.42
CA SER A 114 -19.53 17.36 9.62
C SER A 114 -18.78 17.92 8.40
N ILE A 115 -17.45 17.97 8.47
CA ILE A 115 -16.59 18.45 7.37
C ILE A 115 -16.16 17.32 6.43
N LEU A 116 -15.72 16.19 6.99
CA LEU A 116 -15.08 15.13 6.22
C LEU A 116 -16.04 14.04 5.72
N LEU A 117 -17.14 13.79 6.45
CA LEU A 117 -18.06 12.72 6.12
C LEU A 117 -19.25 13.25 5.34
N SER A 118 -19.35 12.86 4.08
CA SER A 118 -20.53 13.15 3.25
C SER A 118 -21.75 12.31 3.67
N ASP A 119 -21.53 11.20 4.37
CA ASP A 119 -22.56 10.31 4.91
C ASP A 119 -22.38 10.17 6.42
N GLN A 120 -23.35 10.69 7.18
CA GLN A 120 -23.33 10.68 8.65
C GLN A 120 -23.29 9.28 9.25
N ARG A 121 -23.67 8.25 8.51
CA ARG A 121 -23.60 6.85 8.95
C ARG A 121 -22.16 6.38 9.15
N ALA A 122 -21.18 7.00 8.49
CA ALA A 122 -19.75 6.72 8.68
C ALA A 122 -19.20 7.25 10.02
N TYR A 123 -19.95 8.06 10.75
CA TYR A 123 -19.54 8.61 12.06
C TYR A 123 -19.20 7.51 13.08
N TYR A 124 -20.04 6.47 13.19
CA TYR A 124 -19.79 5.38 14.13
C TYR A 124 -18.52 4.58 13.78
N ALA A 125 -18.28 4.36 12.50
CA ALA A 125 -17.06 3.70 12.03
C ALA A 125 -15.81 4.55 12.29
N MET A 126 -15.89 5.87 12.08
CA MET A 126 -14.82 6.82 12.40
C MET A 126 -14.53 6.85 13.90
N LEU A 127 -15.56 6.89 14.73
CA LEU A 127 -15.40 6.89 16.19
C LEU A 127 -14.75 5.58 16.68
N ALA A 128 -15.18 4.44 16.13
CA ALA A 128 -14.67 3.13 16.49
C ALA A 128 -13.19 2.93 16.15
N ILE A 129 -12.69 3.51 15.04
CA ILE A 129 -11.30 3.37 14.62
C ILE A 129 -10.36 4.39 15.28
N THR A 130 -10.84 5.55 15.72
CA THR A 130 -10.00 6.63 16.24
C THR A 130 -9.03 6.21 17.36
N PRO A 131 -9.38 5.30 18.31
CA PRO A 131 -8.46 4.84 19.34
C PRO A 131 -7.27 4.02 18.84
N ILE A 132 -7.23 3.63 17.55
CA ILE A 132 -6.12 2.87 16.99
C ILE A 132 -4.82 3.68 16.95
N ALA A 133 -4.91 5.01 16.79
CA ALA A 133 -3.74 5.85 16.53
C ALA A 133 -2.65 5.76 17.63
N PRO A 134 -2.93 5.86 18.93
CA PRO A 134 -1.90 5.67 19.97
C PRO A 134 -1.35 4.24 20.00
N ILE A 135 -2.16 3.24 19.68
CA ILE A 135 -1.72 1.85 19.67
C ILE A 135 -0.72 1.61 18.53
N VAL A 136 -1.07 2.02 17.31
CA VAL A 136 -0.19 1.92 16.12
C VAL A 136 1.08 2.74 16.32
N ALA A 137 0.98 3.94 16.86
CA ALA A 137 2.12 4.83 17.08
C ALA A 137 3.17 4.19 18.02
N VAL A 138 2.73 3.55 19.10
CA VAL A 138 3.62 2.81 20.01
C VAL A 138 4.15 1.54 19.36
N SER A 139 3.31 0.79 18.65
CA SER A 139 3.73 -0.38 17.85
C SER A 139 4.82 -0.03 16.85
N ALA A 140 4.68 1.09 16.15
CA ALA A 140 5.64 1.56 15.14
C ALA A 140 7.02 1.88 15.76
N VAL A 141 7.05 2.46 16.95
CA VAL A 141 8.29 2.69 17.71
C VAL A 141 8.97 1.37 18.06
N LEU A 142 8.22 0.38 18.56
CA LEU A 142 8.75 -0.95 18.89
C LEU A 142 9.18 -1.71 17.64
N LYS A 143 8.40 -1.67 16.56
CA LYS A 143 8.80 -2.24 15.25
C LYS A 143 10.09 -1.58 14.73
N GLY A 144 10.26 -0.26 14.90
CA GLY A 144 11.48 0.48 14.59
C GLY A 144 12.69 -0.01 15.42
N TYR A 145 12.50 -0.20 16.72
CA TYR A 145 13.51 -0.75 17.62
C TYR A 145 13.93 -2.17 17.21
N PHE A 146 12.98 -3.11 17.01
CA PHE A 146 13.28 -4.47 16.60
C PHE A 146 13.97 -4.53 15.23
N ARG A 147 13.61 -3.62 14.31
CA ARG A 147 14.28 -3.49 13.01
C ARG A 147 15.73 -3.05 13.17
N GLY A 148 15.99 -2.07 14.05
CA GLY A 148 17.34 -1.62 14.38
C GLY A 148 18.19 -2.70 15.05
N MET A 149 17.57 -3.55 15.87
CA MET A 149 18.19 -4.72 16.49
C MET A 149 18.31 -5.93 15.55
N GLN A 150 17.90 -5.82 14.29
CA GLN A 150 17.85 -6.89 13.30
C GLN A 150 16.98 -8.10 13.70
N GLN A 151 16.00 -7.90 14.58
CA GLN A 151 15.07 -8.95 15.04
C GLN A 151 13.81 -9.01 14.15
N MET A 152 14.00 -9.29 12.87
CA MET A 152 12.94 -9.27 11.85
C MET A 152 11.84 -10.31 12.09
N LYS A 153 12.17 -11.43 12.74
CA LYS A 153 11.19 -12.49 13.08
C LYS A 153 10.11 -11.99 14.03
N THR A 154 10.45 -11.15 15.00
CA THR A 154 9.50 -10.58 15.96
C THR A 154 8.49 -9.68 15.25
N ILE A 155 8.96 -8.86 14.30
CA ILE A 155 8.08 -8.00 13.49
C ILE A 155 7.15 -8.85 12.64
N ALA A 156 7.69 -9.84 11.91
CA ALA A 156 6.92 -10.73 11.06
C ALA A 156 5.84 -11.50 11.84
N ALA A 157 6.17 -12.00 13.04
CA ALA A 157 5.22 -12.70 13.90
C ALA A 157 4.12 -11.78 14.42
N SER A 158 4.47 -10.53 14.80
CA SER A 158 3.52 -9.50 15.21
C SER A 158 2.52 -9.18 14.09
N ASP A 159 3.00 -8.98 12.87
CA ASP A 159 2.15 -8.63 11.73
C ASP A 159 1.21 -9.79 11.33
N VAL A 160 1.69 -11.04 11.35
CA VAL A 160 0.85 -12.22 11.09
C VAL A 160 -0.19 -12.42 12.19
N LEU A 161 0.19 -12.24 13.45
CA LEU A 161 -0.73 -12.32 14.59
C LEU A 161 -1.84 -11.27 14.48
N GLU A 162 -1.47 -10.02 14.18
CA GLU A 162 -2.40 -8.91 13.96
C GLU A 162 -3.46 -9.27 12.92
N HIS A 163 -3.05 -9.66 11.72
CA HIS A 163 -4.00 -10.00 10.65
C HIS A 163 -4.85 -11.23 10.95
N THR A 164 -4.29 -12.24 11.64
CA THR A 164 -5.06 -13.43 12.04
C THR A 164 -6.15 -13.06 13.05
N VAL A 165 -5.81 -12.27 14.06
CA VAL A 165 -6.77 -11.78 15.06
C VAL A 165 -7.78 -10.84 14.42
N GLN A 166 -7.35 -9.96 13.49
CA GLN A 166 -8.24 -9.07 12.76
C GLN A 166 -9.33 -9.84 12.03
N ILE A 167 -8.98 -10.91 11.30
CA ILE A 167 -9.94 -11.74 10.60
C ILE A 167 -10.95 -12.33 11.59
N ALA A 168 -10.49 -12.93 12.68
CA ALA A 168 -11.36 -13.51 13.69
C ALA A 168 -12.30 -12.48 14.32
N CYS A 169 -11.78 -11.30 14.69
CA CYS A 169 -12.59 -10.23 15.26
C CYS A 169 -13.59 -9.64 14.26
N VAL A 170 -13.17 -9.47 12.98
CA VAL A 170 -14.08 -9.00 11.93
C VAL A 170 -15.24 -9.99 11.74
N LEU A 171 -14.95 -11.30 11.63
CA LEU A 171 -15.97 -12.32 11.52
C LEU A 171 -16.98 -12.24 12.69
N ALA A 172 -16.48 -12.07 13.91
CA ALA A 172 -17.33 -12.01 15.10
C ALA A 172 -18.11 -10.69 15.18
N LEU A 173 -17.44 -9.54 15.11
CA LEU A 173 -18.07 -8.24 15.36
C LEU A 173 -18.98 -7.80 14.22
N VAL A 174 -18.64 -8.08 12.97
CA VAL A 174 -19.52 -7.75 11.83
C VAL A 174 -20.81 -8.55 11.91
N HIS A 175 -20.75 -9.86 12.17
CA HIS A 175 -21.94 -10.70 12.32
C HIS A 175 -22.81 -10.28 13.51
N LEU A 176 -22.17 -9.95 14.65
CA LEU A 176 -22.88 -9.54 15.86
C LEU A 176 -23.60 -8.20 15.67
N LEU A 177 -23.01 -7.27 14.93
CA LEU A 177 -23.54 -5.91 14.79
C LEU A 177 -24.39 -5.71 13.53
N LEU A 178 -24.35 -6.63 12.56
CA LEU A 178 -25.12 -6.54 11.32
C LEU A 178 -26.64 -6.45 11.55
N PRO A 179 -27.27 -7.16 12.53
CA PRO A 179 -28.68 -7.02 12.81
C PRO A 179 -29.12 -5.61 13.26
N TYR A 180 -28.19 -4.81 13.81
CA TYR A 180 -28.45 -3.43 14.24
C TYR A 180 -28.29 -2.42 13.10
N GLY A 181 -27.80 -2.86 11.94
CA GLY A 181 -27.65 -2.06 10.73
C GLY A 181 -26.22 -2.01 10.20
N VAL A 182 -26.11 -1.67 8.91
CA VAL A 182 -24.85 -1.68 8.18
C VAL A 182 -23.82 -0.70 8.76
N ALA A 183 -24.26 0.44 9.30
CA ALA A 183 -23.37 1.43 9.93
C ALA A 183 -22.69 0.86 11.19
N TYR A 184 -23.43 0.11 12.01
CA TYR A 184 -22.87 -0.55 13.20
C TYR A 184 -21.95 -1.72 12.83
N ALA A 185 -22.30 -2.46 11.79
CA ALA A 185 -21.43 -3.53 11.29
C ALA A 185 -20.11 -2.98 10.72
N ALA A 186 -20.14 -1.84 10.02
CA ALA A 186 -18.93 -1.13 9.59
C ALA A 186 -18.09 -0.64 10.78
N ALA A 187 -18.73 -0.12 11.83
CA ALA A 187 -18.06 0.24 13.08
C ALA A 187 -17.44 -0.99 13.77
N GLY A 188 -18.10 -2.16 13.72
CA GLY A 188 -17.56 -3.42 14.20
C GLY A 188 -16.30 -3.87 13.47
N ALA A 189 -16.27 -3.73 12.14
CA ALA A 189 -15.08 -4.00 11.35
C ALA A 189 -13.89 -3.07 11.72
N MET A 190 -14.18 -1.80 12.00
CA MET A 190 -13.18 -0.83 12.48
C MET A 190 -12.70 -1.14 13.90
N ALA A 191 -13.60 -1.50 14.81
CA ALA A 191 -13.25 -1.94 16.15
C ALA A 191 -12.38 -3.20 16.15
N ALA A 192 -12.62 -4.14 15.22
CA ALA A 192 -11.80 -5.32 15.04
C ALA A 192 -10.33 -4.96 14.74
N SER A 193 -10.08 -3.91 13.94
CA SER A 193 -8.73 -3.41 13.67
C SER A 193 -8.06 -2.84 14.93
N VAL A 194 -8.81 -2.15 15.80
CA VAL A 194 -8.28 -1.65 17.07
C VAL A 194 -7.89 -2.80 18.01
N VAL A 195 -8.74 -3.82 18.11
CA VAL A 195 -8.47 -4.99 18.97
C VAL A 195 -7.26 -5.77 18.46
N SER A 196 -7.17 -6.01 17.15
CA SER A 196 -6.05 -6.77 16.57
C SER A 196 -4.72 -6.05 16.73
N GLU A 197 -4.68 -4.72 16.53
CA GLU A 197 -3.48 -3.91 16.75
C GLU A 197 -3.09 -3.89 18.22
N ALA A 198 -4.06 -3.82 19.15
CA ALA A 198 -3.78 -3.89 20.59
C ALA A 198 -3.13 -5.23 20.99
N ILE A 199 -3.60 -6.34 20.41
CA ILE A 199 -3.01 -7.67 20.66
C ILE A 199 -1.61 -7.77 20.05
N SER A 200 -1.40 -7.22 18.85
CA SER A 200 -0.09 -7.11 18.21
C SER A 200 0.88 -6.28 19.08
N LEU A 201 0.42 -5.15 19.61
CA LEU A 201 1.21 -4.32 20.56
C LEU A 201 1.57 -5.10 21.83
N LEU A 202 0.62 -5.81 22.43
CA LEU A 202 0.89 -6.64 23.61
C LEU A 202 1.96 -7.70 23.32
N PHE A 203 1.92 -8.33 22.16
CA PHE A 203 2.96 -9.26 21.71
C PHE A 203 4.33 -8.58 21.59
N LEU A 204 4.40 -7.38 20.98
CA LEU A 204 5.65 -6.62 20.84
C LEU A 204 6.20 -6.19 22.20
N VAL A 205 5.36 -5.71 23.11
CA VAL A 205 5.76 -5.34 24.48
C VAL A 205 6.25 -6.56 25.25
N THR A 206 5.57 -7.69 25.14
CA THR A 206 5.99 -8.94 25.80
C THR A 206 7.32 -9.43 25.25
N SER A 207 7.48 -9.39 23.93
CA SER A 207 8.75 -9.73 23.25
C SER A 207 9.87 -8.79 23.70
N TYR A 208 9.61 -7.49 23.87
CA TYR A 208 10.60 -6.54 24.38
C TYR A 208 11.00 -6.87 25.83
N LYS A 209 10.06 -7.24 26.69
CA LYS A 209 10.36 -7.64 28.08
C LYS A 209 11.15 -8.95 28.18
N LEU A 210 10.90 -9.90 27.27
CA LEU A 210 11.55 -11.22 27.26
C LEU A 210 12.93 -11.20 26.62
N TYR A 211 13.06 -10.53 25.48
CA TYR A 211 14.25 -10.59 24.60
C TYR A 211 14.96 -9.24 24.45
N GLY A 212 14.37 -8.17 24.95
CA GLY A 212 14.97 -6.84 24.90
C GLY A 212 16.03 -6.63 25.95
N GLU A 213 16.79 -5.55 25.82
CA GLU A 213 17.83 -5.14 26.79
C GLU A 213 17.23 -4.56 28.10
N SER A 214 16.03 -5.02 28.49
CA SER A 214 15.28 -4.45 29.63
C SER A 214 15.89 -4.74 31.02
N LYS A 215 16.83 -5.69 31.12
CA LYS A 215 17.31 -6.24 32.39
C LYS A 215 18.52 -5.51 33.05
N MET A 216 18.89 -4.31 32.60
CA MET A 216 19.97 -3.60 33.25
C MET A 216 19.45 -2.76 34.44
N PRO A 217 19.96 -2.95 35.66
CA PRO A 217 19.65 -2.09 36.79
C PRO A 217 20.37 -0.75 36.65
N GLY A 218 19.71 0.35 36.99
CA GLY A 218 20.43 1.56 37.34
C GLY A 218 19.93 2.92 36.87
N GLU A 219 19.04 3.01 35.88
CA GLU A 219 18.51 4.34 35.51
C GLU A 219 16.98 4.38 35.44
N THR A 220 16.41 5.43 36.03
CA THR A 220 14.99 5.70 36.00
C THR A 220 14.58 6.31 34.66
N TRP A 221 13.36 6.08 34.24
CA TRP A 221 12.75 6.66 33.03
C TRP A 221 12.98 8.17 32.92
N ALA A 222 12.92 8.86 34.05
CA ALA A 222 13.11 10.30 34.17
C ALA A 222 14.53 10.77 33.82
N SER A 223 15.57 9.97 34.08
CA SER A 223 16.96 10.33 33.77
C SER A 223 17.22 10.30 32.26
N HIS A 224 16.60 9.33 31.53
CA HIS A 224 16.68 9.25 30.07
C HIS A 224 15.97 10.43 29.40
N LEU A 225 14.86 10.93 29.95
CA LEU A 225 14.15 12.09 29.44
C LEU A 225 14.91 13.40 29.63
N LYS A 226 15.60 13.60 30.79
CA LYS A 226 16.43 14.79 31.02
C LYS A 226 17.57 14.97 30.01
N GLN A 227 18.18 13.87 29.58
CA GLN A 227 19.24 13.86 28.54
C GLN A 227 18.68 13.67 27.12
N GLY A 228 17.36 13.56 27.00
CA GLY A 228 16.68 13.18 25.74
C GLY A 228 16.64 14.28 24.67
N ARG A 229 16.93 15.56 25.02
CA ARG A 229 16.82 16.68 24.08
C ARG A 229 17.74 16.53 22.85
N SER A 230 18.96 16.07 23.04
CA SER A 230 19.90 15.81 21.92
C SER A 230 19.43 14.62 21.09
N THR A 231 18.97 13.54 21.76
CA THR A 231 18.44 12.34 21.08
C THR A 231 17.18 12.67 20.29
N LEU A 232 16.30 13.52 20.81
CA LEU A 232 15.13 14.01 20.08
C LEU A 232 15.54 14.82 18.85
N GLY A 233 16.56 15.68 18.97
CA GLY A 233 17.11 16.41 17.83
C GLY A 233 17.63 15.48 16.73
N GLU A 234 18.40 14.43 17.10
CA GLU A 234 18.89 13.41 16.16
C GLU A 234 17.73 12.66 15.48
N LEU A 235 16.70 12.30 16.24
CA LEU A 235 15.50 11.61 15.73
C LEU A 235 14.71 12.47 14.74
N LEU A 236 14.44 13.73 15.08
CA LEU A 236 13.67 14.64 14.24
C LEU A 236 14.45 15.06 12.98
N GLN A 237 15.77 15.19 13.07
CA GLN A 237 16.61 15.51 11.91
C GLN A 237 16.51 14.44 10.83
N ILE A 238 16.33 13.18 11.20
CA ILE A 238 16.12 12.07 10.26
C ILE A 238 14.63 11.89 9.94
N GLY A 239 13.76 11.98 10.94
CA GLY A 239 12.34 11.69 10.82
C GLY A 239 11.57 12.72 10.00
N LEU A 240 11.74 14.03 10.27
CA LEU A 240 10.97 15.07 9.59
C LEU A 240 11.11 15.08 8.06
N PRO A 241 12.33 14.95 7.48
CA PRO A 241 12.44 14.88 6.02
C PRO A 241 11.73 13.66 5.41
N THR A 242 11.67 12.53 6.14
CA THR A 242 11.00 11.32 5.65
C THR A 242 9.48 11.39 5.76
N THR A 243 8.95 12.26 6.62
CA THR A 243 7.50 12.40 6.87
C THR A 243 6.79 13.16 5.74
N GLY A 244 7.48 14.07 5.03
CA GLY A 244 6.84 15.00 4.09
C GLY A 244 5.98 14.32 3.02
N HIS A 245 6.48 13.28 2.38
CA HIS A 245 5.72 12.52 1.39
C HIS A 245 4.51 11.80 2.02
N GLY A 246 4.71 11.20 3.21
CA GLY A 246 3.65 10.52 3.96
C GLY A 246 2.51 11.48 4.35
N VAL A 247 2.83 12.68 4.81
CA VAL A 247 1.83 13.70 5.17
C VAL A 247 0.98 14.11 3.96
N ILE A 248 1.60 14.40 2.82
CA ILE A 248 0.85 14.78 1.60
C ILE A 248 -0.03 13.62 1.14
N HIS A 249 0.49 12.40 1.16
CA HIS A 249 -0.28 11.21 0.82
C HIS A 249 -1.48 11.01 1.77
N SER A 250 -1.26 11.13 3.07
CA SER A 250 -2.32 10.99 4.08
C SER A 250 -3.37 12.10 4.00
N LEU A 251 -2.93 13.35 3.76
CA LEU A 251 -3.87 14.46 3.49
C LEU A 251 -4.75 14.16 2.29
N TYR A 252 -4.14 13.81 1.16
CA TYR A 252 -4.91 13.46 -0.03
C TYR A 252 -5.89 12.31 0.23
N SER A 253 -5.43 11.23 0.87
CA SER A 253 -6.29 10.06 1.16
C SER A 253 -7.46 10.41 2.08
N THR A 254 -7.24 11.33 3.04
CA THR A 254 -8.29 11.79 3.96
C THR A 254 -9.38 12.60 3.24
N PHE A 255 -8.99 13.45 2.30
CA PHE A 255 -9.95 14.28 1.56
C PHE A 255 -10.53 13.61 0.30
N GLN A 256 -9.93 12.52 -0.18
CA GLN A 256 -10.37 11.82 -1.39
C GLN A 256 -11.84 11.36 -1.34
N PRO A 257 -12.35 10.72 -0.26
CA PRO A 257 -13.77 10.35 -0.18
C PRO A 257 -14.69 11.55 -0.30
N LEU A 258 -14.39 12.63 0.41
CA LEU A 258 -15.15 13.89 0.35
C LEU A 258 -15.15 14.48 -1.07
N LEU A 259 -13.99 14.53 -1.70
CA LEU A 259 -13.85 15.04 -3.08
C LEU A 259 -14.73 14.24 -4.06
N ILE A 260 -14.68 12.91 -3.97
CA ILE A 260 -15.47 12.04 -4.85
C ILE A 260 -16.95 12.20 -4.60
N THR A 261 -17.40 12.12 -3.34
CA THR A 261 -18.82 12.19 -3.02
C THR A 261 -19.42 13.57 -3.29
N THR A 262 -18.65 14.63 -3.07
CA THR A 262 -19.07 16.01 -3.43
C THR A 262 -19.20 16.16 -4.96
N SER A 263 -18.26 15.61 -5.73
CA SER A 263 -18.37 15.64 -7.19
C SER A 263 -19.60 14.87 -7.70
N LEU A 264 -19.93 13.74 -7.06
CA LEU A 264 -21.13 12.95 -7.37
C LEU A 264 -22.42 13.70 -6.98
N ALA A 265 -22.41 14.41 -5.85
CA ALA A 265 -23.55 15.22 -5.43
C ALA A 265 -23.84 16.35 -6.43
N LEU A 266 -22.79 17.01 -6.97
CA LEU A 266 -22.94 18.01 -8.05
C LEU A 266 -23.48 17.40 -9.35
N ALA A 267 -23.22 16.12 -9.62
CA ALA A 267 -23.84 15.37 -10.72
C ALA A 267 -25.30 14.97 -10.45
N GLY A 268 -25.90 15.40 -9.32
CA GLY A 268 -27.27 15.08 -8.93
C GLY A 268 -27.45 13.71 -8.29
N ILE A 269 -26.36 13.05 -7.87
CA ILE A 269 -26.41 11.72 -7.26
C ILE A 269 -26.63 11.86 -5.74
N GLY A 270 -27.70 11.25 -5.23
CA GLY A 270 -28.02 11.28 -3.80
C GLY A 270 -26.97 10.58 -2.93
N THR A 271 -26.83 10.99 -1.67
CA THR A 271 -25.78 10.56 -0.74
C THR A 271 -25.63 9.04 -0.63
N ALA A 272 -26.73 8.29 -0.46
CA ALA A 272 -26.68 6.83 -0.32
C ALA A 272 -26.12 6.15 -1.57
N LEU A 273 -26.51 6.63 -2.77
CA LEU A 273 -25.98 6.08 -4.02
C LEU A 273 -24.51 6.50 -4.24
N ALA A 274 -24.14 7.73 -3.89
CA ALA A 274 -22.75 8.18 -3.93
C ALA A 274 -21.85 7.34 -3.00
N THR A 275 -22.32 7.05 -1.78
CA THR A 275 -21.64 6.15 -0.83
C THR A 275 -21.48 4.74 -1.40
N LYS A 276 -22.56 4.17 -2.00
CA LYS A 276 -22.50 2.86 -2.67
C LYS A 276 -21.49 2.86 -3.82
N GLN A 277 -21.51 3.89 -4.67
CA GLN A 277 -20.59 4.00 -5.82
C GLN A 277 -19.13 4.17 -5.37
N PHE A 278 -18.91 4.96 -4.33
CA PHE A 278 -17.58 5.08 -3.72
C PHE A 278 -17.11 3.75 -3.13
N GLY A 279 -17.99 3.00 -2.46
CA GLY A 279 -17.70 1.65 -1.96
C GLY A 279 -17.32 0.66 -3.07
N MET A 280 -18.01 0.70 -4.21
CA MET A 280 -17.66 -0.13 -5.37
C MET A 280 -16.27 0.22 -5.94
N LEU A 281 -15.93 1.51 -5.97
CA LEU A 281 -14.62 1.96 -6.42
C LEU A 281 -13.50 1.59 -5.41
N ALA A 282 -13.65 2.03 -4.15
CA ALA A 282 -12.61 1.92 -3.14
C ALA A 282 -12.49 0.50 -2.55
N GLY A 283 -13.60 -0.20 -2.38
CA GLY A 283 -13.64 -1.51 -1.74
C GLY A 283 -13.61 -2.70 -2.69
N TYR A 284 -13.98 -2.52 -3.97
CA TYR A 284 -14.04 -3.64 -4.91
C TYR A 284 -13.02 -3.48 -6.05
N ALA A 285 -13.04 -2.33 -6.77
CA ALA A 285 -12.15 -2.14 -7.91
C ALA A 285 -10.68 -1.97 -7.49
N TYR A 286 -10.40 -1.13 -6.51
CA TYR A 286 -9.04 -0.85 -6.05
C TYR A 286 -8.29 -2.08 -5.52
N PRO A 287 -8.85 -2.95 -4.66
CA PRO A 287 -8.12 -4.12 -4.18
C PRO A 287 -7.67 -5.05 -5.30
N LEU A 288 -8.51 -5.24 -6.35
CA LEU A 288 -8.15 -6.04 -7.52
C LEU A 288 -7.05 -5.36 -8.37
N LEU A 289 -7.16 -4.03 -8.59
CA LEU A 289 -6.20 -3.25 -9.37
C LEU A 289 -4.83 -3.18 -8.70
N PHE A 290 -4.79 -3.04 -7.38
CA PHE A 290 -3.54 -2.97 -6.62
C PHE A 290 -2.90 -4.33 -6.33
N MET A 291 -3.62 -5.44 -6.51
CA MET A 291 -3.10 -6.77 -6.18
C MET A 291 -1.79 -7.11 -6.94
N PRO A 292 -1.66 -6.88 -8.25
CA PRO A 292 -0.42 -7.19 -8.97
C PRO A 292 0.75 -6.27 -8.60
N SER A 293 0.50 -5.04 -8.15
CA SER A 293 1.55 -4.04 -7.85
C SER A 293 2.44 -4.41 -6.66
N PHE A 294 2.05 -5.40 -5.84
CA PHE A 294 2.91 -5.84 -4.74
C PHE A 294 4.26 -6.39 -5.25
N ILE A 295 4.29 -7.02 -6.43
CA ILE A 295 5.51 -7.58 -7.02
C ILE A 295 6.44 -6.45 -7.44
N THR A 296 5.90 -5.41 -8.09
CA THR A 296 6.70 -4.24 -8.51
C THR A 296 7.16 -3.41 -7.32
N GLN A 297 6.38 -3.35 -6.24
CA GLN A 297 6.78 -2.73 -4.97
C GLN A 297 7.94 -3.47 -4.30
N SER A 298 7.89 -4.79 -4.24
CA SER A 298 8.97 -5.60 -3.67
C SER A 298 10.29 -5.43 -4.44
N LEU A 299 10.21 -5.37 -5.77
CA LEU A 299 11.36 -5.08 -6.63
C LEU A 299 11.94 -3.69 -6.34
N SER A 300 11.08 -2.70 -6.13
CA SER A 300 11.47 -1.30 -5.91
C SER A 300 12.32 -1.12 -4.65
N THR A 301 12.08 -1.89 -3.61
CA THR A 301 12.88 -1.84 -2.38
C THR A 301 14.34 -2.25 -2.60
N ALA A 302 14.59 -3.23 -3.48
CA ALA A 302 15.93 -3.67 -3.85
C ALA A 302 16.60 -2.72 -4.88
N LEU A 303 15.79 -2.03 -5.68
CA LEU A 303 16.28 -1.15 -6.73
C LEU A 303 16.90 0.14 -6.19
N ILE A 304 16.40 0.70 -5.09
CA ILE A 304 16.90 1.94 -4.47
C ILE A 304 18.41 1.86 -4.17
N PRO A 305 18.91 0.88 -3.38
CA PRO A 305 20.34 0.79 -3.09
C PRO A 305 21.16 0.46 -4.34
N ALA A 306 20.65 -0.41 -5.24
CA ALA A 306 21.37 -0.78 -6.46
C ALA A 306 21.59 0.41 -7.42
N ILE A 307 20.62 1.29 -7.56
CA ILE A 307 20.76 2.54 -8.32
C ILE A 307 21.65 3.53 -7.57
N GLY A 308 21.53 3.64 -6.24
CA GLY A 308 22.38 4.52 -5.43
C GLY A 308 23.86 4.17 -5.54
N GLU A 309 24.22 2.89 -5.49
CA GLU A 309 25.59 2.40 -5.71
C GLU A 309 26.12 2.72 -7.11
N ALA A 310 25.31 2.44 -8.15
CA ALA A 310 25.68 2.76 -9.53
C ALA A 310 25.86 4.27 -9.76
N ALA A 311 25.02 5.10 -9.14
CA ALA A 311 25.10 6.56 -9.19
C ALA A 311 26.35 7.08 -8.47
N ALA A 312 26.70 6.55 -7.30
CA ALA A 312 27.90 6.90 -6.56
C ALA A 312 29.17 6.59 -7.37
N ASN A 313 29.19 5.48 -8.09
CA ASN A 313 30.27 5.07 -8.98
C ASN A 313 30.24 5.76 -10.36
N LYS A 314 29.31 6.70 -10.60
CA LYS A 314 29.10 7.39 -11.88
C LYS A 314 28.94 6.44 -13.09
N ASN A 315 28.45 5.23 -12.85
CA ASN A 315 28.25 4.21 -13.87
C ASN A 315 26.85 4.34 -14.51
N SER A 316 26.75 5.23 -15.50
CA SER A 316 25.49 5.49 -16.21
C SER A 316 24.94 4.24 -16.92
N LEU A 317 25.83 3.39 -17.44
CA LEU A 317 25.46 2.17 -18.15
C LEU A 317 24.74 1.17 -17.22
N LEU A 318 25.26 1.00 -16.00
CA LEU A 318 24.64 0.14 -14.99
C LEU A 318 23.30 0.69 -14.53
N ILE A 319 23.17 2.04 -14.41
CA ILE A 319 21.88 2.68 -14.07
C ILE A 319 20.84 2.36 -15.14
N HIS A 320 21.17 2.52 -16.43
CA HIS A 320 20.27 2.22 -17.53
C HIS A 320 19.91 0.72 -17.60
N GLU A 321 20.87 -0.16 -17.31
CA GLU A 321 20.62 -1.60 -17.28
C GLU A 321 19.64 -1.97 -16.16
N ARG A 322 19.83 -1.46 -14.93
CA ARG A 322 18.93 -1.69 -13.80
C ARG A 322 17.53 -1.10 -14.04
N MET A 323 17.48 0.10 -14.63
CA MET A 323 16.23 0.71 -15.04
C MET A 323 15.47 -0.18 -16.06
N ASN A 324 16.15 -0.62 -17.12
CA ASN A 324 15.53 -1.49 -18.13
C ASN A 324 15.08 -2.83 -17.55
N GLN A 325 15.82 -3.43 -16.62
CA GLN A 325 15.42 -4.64 -15.92
C GLN A 325 14.13 -4.41 -15.11
N ALA A 326 14.05 -3.31 -14.36
CA ALA A 326 12.89 -2.97 -13.56
C ALA A 326 11.65 -2.66 -14.41
N MET A 327 11.83 -1.90 -15.49
CA MET A 327 10.75 -1.57 -16.43
C MET A 327 10.25 -2.82 -17.16
N ASN A 328 11.15 -3.71 -17.60
CA ASN A 328 10.75 -4.98 -18.23
C ASN A 328 9.97 -5.89 -17.28
N LEU A 329 10.32 -5.94 -15.99
CA LEU A 329 9.56 -6.69 -15.00
C LEU A 329 8.19 -6.07 -14.75
N GLY A 330 8.10 -4.74 -14.64
CA GLY A 330 6.84 -4.02 -14.57
C GLY A 330 5.94 -4.31 -15.76
N LEU A 331 6.52 -4.33 -16.97
CA LEU A 331 5.83 -4.69 -18.21
C LEU A 331 5.34 -6.14 -18.21
N LEU A 332 6.19 -7.07 -17.79
CA LEU A 332 5.90 -8.50 -17.81
C LEU A 332 4.77 -8.90 -16.85
N ILE A 333 4.65 -8.17 -15.73
CA ILE A 333 3.61 -8.38 -14.70
C ILE A 333 2.38 -7.55 -15.01
N GLY A 334 2.56 -6.29 -15.37
CA GLY A 334 1.47 -5.35 -15.60
C GLY A 334 0.63 -5.70 -16.82
N ALA A 335 1.27 -6.20 -17.87
CA ALA A 335 0.57 -6.52 -19.13
C ALA A 335 -0.50 -7.62 -18.95
N PRO A 336 -0.17 -8.83 -18.44
CA PRO A 336 -1.20 -9.85 -18.24
C PRO A 336 -2.20 -9.46 -17.16
N ALA A 337 -1.78 -8.76 -16.09
CA ALA A 337 -2.69 -8.27 -15.08
C ALA A 337 -3.75 -7.32 -15.66
N THR A 338 -3.34 -6.39 -16.52
CA THR A 338 -4.25 -5.46 -17.20
C THR A 338 -5.26 -6.20 -18.07
N VAL A 339 -4.82 -7.18 -18.86
CA VAL A 339 -5.72 -7.98 -19.71
C VAL A 339 -6.72 -8.75 -18.86
N ILE A 340 -6.24 -9.40 -17.78
CA ILE A 340 -7.12 -10.17 -16.88
C ILE A 340 -8.17 -9.25 -16.25
N LEU A 341 -7.75 -8.10 -15.72
CA LEU A 341 -8.66 -7.16 -15.04
C LEU A 341 -9.61 -6.43 -15.99
N TYR A 342 -9.28 -6.36 -17.28
CA TYR A 342 -10.13 -5.78 -18.32
C TYR A 342 -11.14 -6.78 -18.88
N GLU A 343 -10.67 -7.94 -19.35
CA GLU A 343 -11.52 -8.94 -20.03
C GLU A 343 -12.48 -9.63 -19.08
N TRP A 344 -12.00 -9.97 -17.88
CA TRP A 344 -12.84 -10.65 -16.87
C TRP A 344 -13.33 -9.70 -15.77
N ALA A 345 -13.40 -8.38 -16.02
CA ALA A 345 -13.80 -7.39 -15.03
C ALA A 345 -15.11 -7.75 -14.31
N THR A 346 -16.19 -7.96 -15.06
CA THR A 346 -17.50 -8.31 -14.50
C THR A 346 -17.52 -9.72 -13.89
N PRO A 347 -17.01 -10.78 -14.56
CA PRO A 347 -16.90 -12.10 -13.91
C PRO A 347 -16.11 -12.10 -12.62
N LEU A 348 -14.98 -11.37 -12.55
CA LEU A 348 -14.15 -11.29 -11.34
C LEU A 348 -14.89 -10.58 -10.19
N THR A 349 -15.51 -9.42 -10.46
CA THR A 349 -16.24 -8.70 -9.40
C THR A 349 -17.48 -9.47 -8.94
N THR A 350 -18.10 -10.25 -9.81
CA THR A 350 -19.23 -11.14 -9.45
C THR A 350 -18.75 -12.29 -8.59
N LEU A 351 -17.69 -12.98 -9.00
CA LEU A 351 -17.16 -14.14 -8.26
C LEU A 351 -16.54 -13.75 -6.91
N VAL A 352 -15.81 -12.62 -6.86
CA VAL A 352 -15.10 -12.19 -5.66
C VAL A 352 -16.03 -11.47 -4.69
N TYR A 353 -16.90 -10.57 -5.17
CA TYR A 353 -17.65 -9.65 -4.31
C TYR A 353 -19.18 -9.78 -4.44
N HIS A 354 -19.69 -10.60 -5.35
CA HIS A 354 -21.12 -10.66 -5.74
C HIS A 354 -21.65 -9.30 -6.25
N ALA A 355 -20.80 -8.52 -6.91
CA ALA A 355 -21.08 -7.14 -7.34
C ALA A 355 -20.72 -6.93 -8.81
N PRO A 356 -21.55 -7.41 -9.75
CA PRO A 356 -21.28 -7.24 -11.19
C PRO A 356 -21.20 -5.78 -11.63
N GLU A 357 -21.91 -4.88 -10.93
CA GLU A 357 -21.92 -3.43 -11.20
C GLU A 357 -20.52 -2.79 -11.08
N ALA A 358 -19.66 -3.31 -10.18
CA ALA A 358 -18.30 -2.83 -9.99
C ALA A 358 -17.36 -3.19 -11.17
N GLY A 359 -17.76 -4.15 -12.00
CA GLY A 359 -16.99 -4.59 -13.16
C GLY A 359 -16.74 -3.47 -14.17
N LEU A 360 -17.70 -2.55 -14.33
CA LEU A 360 -17.52 -1.39 -15.22
C LEU A 360 -16.37 -0.49 -14.76
N LEU A 361 -16.29 -0.20 -13.46
CA LEU A 361 -15.22 0.62 -12.89
C LEU A 361 -13.85 -0.07 -13.05
N LEU A 362 -13.81 -1.37 -12.79
CA LEU A 362 -12.62 -2.17 -12.98
C LEU A 362 -12.16 -2.15 -14.45
N LYS A 363 -13.09 -2.31 -15.39
CA LYS A 363 -12.83 -2.29 -16.83
C LYS A 363 -12.27 -0.94 -17.31
N ILE A 364 -12.82 0.18 -16.81
CA ILE A 364 -12.35 1.53 -17.16
C ILE A 364 -10.94 1.79 -16.58
N LEU A 365 -10.71 1.39 -15.34
CA LEU A 365 -9.44 1.68 -14.65
C LEU A 365 -8.30 0.76 -15.06
N ALA A 366 -8.56 -0.50 -15.45
CA ALA A 366 -7.52 -1.47 -15.72
C ALA A 366 -6.47 -1.01 -16.77
N PRO A 367 -6.84 -0.42 -17.93
CA PRO A 367 -5.86 0.06 -18.90
C PRO A 367 -4.99 1.20 -18.36
N MET A 368 -5.55 2.10 -17.53
CA MET A 368 -4.82 3.20 -16.94
C MET A 368 -3.89 2.71 -15.81
N PHE A 369 -4.31 1.68 -15.06
CA PHE A 369 -3.50 1.01 -14.06
C PHE A 369 -2.30 0.24 -14.64
N PHE A 370 -2.30 -0.06 -15.92
CA PHE A 370 -1.10 -0.57 -16.58
C PHE A 370 0.11 0.32 -16.34
N LEU A 371 -0.07 1.64 -16.41
CA LEU A 371 1.00 2.59 -16.11
C LEU A 371 1.35 2.65 -14.63
N HIS A 372 0.40 2.41 -13.72
CA HIS A 372 0.66 2.36 -12.28
C HIS A 372 1.67 1.27 -11.90
N TYR A 373 1.72 0.15 -12.63
CA TYR A 373 2.70 -0.92 -12.33
C TYR A 373 4.16 -0.50 -12.56
N PHE A 374 4.40 0.61 -13.25
CA PHE A 374 5.72 1.22 -13.41
C PHE A 374 6.03 2.28 -12.36
N ASP A 375 5.02 2.79 -11.63
CA ASP A 375 5.20 3.91 -10.71
C ASP A 375 6.21 3.59 -9.58
N ALA A 376 6.08 2.42 -8.94
CA ALA A 376 6.98 2.01 -7.86
C ALA A 376 8.46 1.86 -8.32
N PRO A 377 8.78 1.19 -9.45
CA PRO A 377 10.13 1.19 -10.01
C PRO A 377 10.67 2.57 -10.36
N LEU A 378 9.86 3.43 -11.01
CA LEU A 378 10.27 4.79 -11.38
C LEU A 378 10.56 5.64 -10.13
N HIS A 379 9.70 5.54 -9.11
CA HIS A 379 9.90 6.18 -7.82
C HIS A 379 11.23 5.74 -7.17
N ALA A 380 11.49 4.43 -7.16
CA ALA A 380 12.72 3.86 -6.60
C ALA A 380 13.99 4.34 -7.33
N ILE A 381 13.93 4.47 -8.66
CA ILE A 381 15.04 4.99 -9.46
C ILE A 381 15.32 6.45 -9.08
N LEU A 382 14.30 7.30 -8.97
CA LEU A 382 14.46 8.71 -8.58
C LEU A 382 15.06 8.83 -7.18
N LEU A 383 14.62 8.00 -6.23
CA LEU A 383 15.19 7.99 -4.88
C LEU A 383 16.64 7.51 -4.89
N GLY A 384 16.98 6.47 -5.63
CA GLY A 384 18.35 5.97 -5.79
C GLY A 384 19.27 6.99 -6.45
N LEU A 385 18.77 7.81 -7.37
CA LEU A 385 19.50 8.94 -7.97
C LEU A 385 19.63 10.17 -7.03
N GLY A 386 19.10 10.10 -5.79
CA GLY A 386 19.08 11.23 -4.86
C GLY A 386 18.08 12.34 -5.21
N ARG A 387 17.14 12.07 -6.12
CA ARG A 387 16.14 13.04 -6.60
C ARG A 387 14.84 13.04 -5.79
N ALA A 388 14.92 12.88 -4.46
CA ALA A 388 13.75 12.84 -3.58
C ALA A 388 12.85 14.08 -3.70
N LYS A 389 13.42 15.27 -3.93
CA LYS A 389 12.63 16.49 -4.17
C LYS A 389 11.79 16.41 -5.45
N ALA A 390 12.34 15.86 -6.53
CA ALA A 390 11.63 15.68 -7.78
C ALA A 390 10.44 14.71 -7.60
N THR A 391 10.67 13.62 -6.89
CA THR A 391 9.62 12.64 -6.56
C THR A 391 8.46 13.28 -5.79
N LEU A 392 8.78 14.11 -4.79
CA LEU A 392 7.78 14.82 -4.01
C LEU A 392 6.95 15.77 -4.88
N TRP A 393 7.59 16.60 -5.70
CA TRP A 393 6.90 17.56 -6.58
C TRP A 393 6.08 16.86 -7.65
N ASN A 394 6.58 15.78 -8.26
CA ASN A 394 5.83 14.98 -9.21
C ASN A 394 4.54 14.43 -8.57
N TYR A 395 4.64 13.94 -7.31
CA TYR A 395 3.49 13.45 -6.57
C TYR A 395 2.48 14.56 -6.27
N VAL A 396 2.93 15.74 -5.82
CA VAL A 396 2.06 16.90 -5.56
C VAL A 396 1.33 17.35 -6.81
N ILE A 397 2.07 17.54 -7.92
CA ILE A 397 1.49 17.99 -9.19
C ILE A 397 0.46 16.98 -9.69
N ALA A 398 0.82 15.70 -9.71
CA ALA A 398 -0.09 14.63 -10.15
C ALA A 398 -1.34 14.52 -9.26
N THR A 399 -1.19 14.70 -7.93
CA THR A 399 -2.30 14.66 -6.99
C THR A 399 -3.25 15.84 -7.17
N VAL A 400 -2.73 17.05 -7.35
CA VAL A 400 -3.57 18.23 -7.65
C VAL A 400 -4.31 18.01 -8.96
N PHE A 401 -3.61 17.60 -10.01
CA PHE A 401 -4.21 17.36 -11.31
C PHE A 401 -5.28 16.25 -11.25
N LYS A 402 -5.00 15.16 -10.53
CA LYS A 402 -5.96 14.09 -10.24
C LYS A 402 -7.20 14.60 -9.52
N SER A 403 -7.01 15.42 -8.48
CA SER A 403 -8.12 15.99 -7.71
C SER A 403 -9.01 16.87 -8.55
N VAL A 404 -8.43 17.75 -9.36
CA VAL A 404 -9.17 18.61 -10.30
C VAL A 404 -9.91 17.76 -11.33
N SER A 405 -9.26 16.76 -11.90
CA SER A 405 -9.88 15.86 -12.88
C SER A 405 -11.05 15.05 -12.29
N ILE A 406 -10.89 14.52 -11.06
CA ILE A 406 -11.97 13.84 -10.34
C ILE A 406 -13.16 14.77 -10.14
N PHE A 407 -12.91 16.00 -9.70
CA PHE A 407 -13.97 16.97 -9.45
C PHE A 407 -14.70 17.36 -10.72
N VAL A 408 -13.97 17.74 -11.77
CA VAL A 408 -14.56 18.20 -13.04
C VAL A 408 -15.29 17.07 -13.77
N PHE A 409 -14.64 15.91 -13.97
CA PHE A 409 -15.29 14.81 -14.68
C PHE A 409 -16.35 14.11 -13.82
N GLY A 410 -16.13 14.04 -12.50
CA GLY A 410 -17.10 13.46 -11.57
C GLY A 410 -18.41 14.25 -11.52
N SER A 411 -18.34 15.58 -11.52
CA SER A 411 -19.52 16.44 -11.53
C SER A 411 -20.32 16.39 -12.85
N GLN A 412 -19.70 16.01 -13.96
CA GLN A 412 -20.36 15.91 -15.29
C GLN A 412 -20.81 14.49 -15.63
N PHE A 413 -20.01 13.50 -15.33
CA PHE A 413 -20.21 12.10 -15.77
C PHE A 413 -20.41 11.12 -14.61
N GLY A 414 -20.58 11.62 -13.35
CA GLY A 414 -20.76 10.79 -12.19
C GLY A 414 -19.54 9.89 -11.90
N ILE A 415 -19.77 8.66 -11.41
CA ILE A 415 -18.70 7.75 -10.99
C ILE A 415 -17.77 7.33 -12.15
N ILE A 416 -18.26 7.31 -13.37
CA ILE A 416 -17.45 7.03 -14.56
C ILE A 416 -16.44 8.17 -14.77
N GLY A 417 -16.87 9.41 -14.61
CA GLY A 417 -16.00 10.59 -14.66
C GLY A 417 -14.94 10.56 -13.54
N VAL A 418 -15.32 10.13 -12.34
CA VAL A 418 -14.36 9.92 -11.23
C VAL A 418 -13.31 8.89 -11.62
N ALA A 419 -13.71 7.76 -12.22
CA ALA A 419 -12.77 6.72 -12.66
C ALA A 419 -11.78 7.26 -13.72
N TYR A 420 -12.25 8.03 -14.70
CA TYR A 420 -11.36 8.70 -15.67
C TYR A 420 -10.42 9.71 -14.98
N GLY A 421 -10.92 10.52 -14.06
CA GLY A 421 -10.11 11.48 -13.32
C GLY A 421 -8.98 10.82 -12.53
N ILE A 422 -9.26 9.69 -11.89
CA ILE A 422 -8.25 8.87 -11.20
C ILE A 422 -7.21 8.35 -12.19
N GLY A 423 -7.67 7.78 -13.31
CA GLY A 423 -6.79 7.24 -14.34
C GLY A 423 -5.86 8.29 -14.93
N ILE A 424 -6.37 9.48 -15.23
CA ILE A 424 -5.59 10.62 -15.72
C ILE A 424 -4.51 10.98 -14.70
N GLY A 425 -4.83 11.00 -13.39
CA GLY A 425 -3.85 11.24 -12.34
C GLY A 425 -2.73 10.20 -12.31
N ILE A 426 -3.06 8.92 -12.50
CA ILE A 426 -2.07 7.83 -12.60
C ILE A 426 -1.14 8.03 -13.80
N VAL A 427 -1.72 8.34 -14.97
CA VAL A 427 -0.95 8.62 -16.19
C VAL A 427 0.00 9.80 -15.96
N MET A 428 -0.50 10.90 -15.41
CA MET A 428 0.31 12.08 -15.10
C MET A 428 1.45 11.77 -14.15
N GLN A 429 1.20 11.04 -13.06
CA GLN A 429 2.23 10.64 -12.09
C GLN A 429 3.35 9.85 -12.76
N THR A 430 2.98 8.85 -13.55
CA THR A 430 3.95 7.98 -14.24
C THR A 430 4.77 8.77 -15.26
N LEU A 431 4.13 9.65 -16.04
CA LEU A 431 4.81 10.49 -17.04
C LEU A 431 5.77 11.49 -16.38
N LEU A 432 5.36 12.15 -15.28
CA LEU A 432 6.23 13.08 -14.54
C LEU A 432 7.46 12.36 -13.97
N ASN A 433 7.28 11.17 -13.39
CA ASN A 433 8.39 10.38 -12.88
C ASN A 433 9.33 9.96 -14.02
N PHE A 434 8.78 9.50 -15.13
CA PHE A 434 9.55 9.13 -16.31
C PHE A 434 10.33 10.33 -16.89
N PHE A 435 9.68 11.48 -17.03
CA PHE A 435 10.32 12.71 -17.52
C PHE A 435 11.46 13.18 -16.59
N SER A 436 11.23 13.11 -15.27
CA SER A 436 12.26 13.46 -14.27
C SER A 436 13.49 12.55 -14.33
N ILE A 437 13.30 11.26 -14.63
CA ILE A 437 14.42 10.32 -14.85
C ILE A 437 15.13 10.65 -16.15
N SER A 438 14.39 10.81 -17.24
CA SER A 438 14.92 11.10 -18.57
C SER A 438 15.78 12.40 -18.57
N SER A 439 15.33 13.43 -17.87
CA SER A 439 16.09 14.68 -17.71
C SER A 439 17.37 14.52 -16.87
N SER A 440 17.48 13.47 -16.06
CA SER A 440 18.61 13.25 -15.16
C SER A 440 19.72 12.40 -15.75
N ILE A 441 19.36 11.36 -16.49
CA ILE A 441 20.29 10.34 -17.01
C ILE A 441 20.26 10.24 -18.54
N GLY A 442 19.48 11.10 -19.21
CA GLY A 442 19.26 11.04 -20.66
C GLY A 442 18.19 10.05 -21.07
N PHE A 443 17.74 10.16 -22.31
CA PHE A 443 16.68 9.32 -22.86
C PHE A 443 17.30 8.06 -23.49
N TYR A 444 17.10 6.92 -22.85
CA TYR A 444 17.49 5.63 -23.39
C TYR A 444 16.36 4.63 -23.24
N TRP A 445 15.44 4.61 -24.19
CA TRP A 445 14.29 3.72 -24.12
C TRP A 445 14.17 2.88 -25.39
N SER A 446 14.17 1.57 -25.23
CA SER A 446 13.92 0.65 -26.33
C SER A 446 12.41 0.40 -26.45
N ILE A 447 11.78 0.87 -27.50
CA ILE A 447 10.34 0.65 -27.77
C ILE A 447 10.04 -0.82 -28.12
N ARG A 448 11.01 -1.56 -28.65
CA ARG A 448 10.82 -2.94 -29.14
C ARG A 448 10.16 -3.90 -28.14
N PRO A 449 10.57 -3.97 -26.85
CA PRO A 449 9.91 -4.85 -25.87
C PRO A 449 8.43 -4.50 -25.68
N TYR A 450 8.09 -3.23 -25.67
CA TYR A 450 6.71 -2.76 -25.43
C TYR A 450 5.78 -3.13 -26.60
N VAL A 451 6.25 -2.98 -27.84
CA VAL A 451 5.49 -3.41 -29.03
C VAL A 451 5.28 -4.92 -29.03
N LYS A 452 6.32 -5.71 -28.74
CA LYS A 452 6.21 -7.17 -28.63
C LYS A 452 5.22 -7.61 -27.57
N VAL A 453 5.33 -7.01 -26.37
CA VAL A 453 4.39 -7.32 -25.26
C VAL A 453 2.98 -6.85 -25.60
N GLY A 454 2.81 -5.71 -26.26
CA GLY A 454 1.51 -5.26 -26.74
C GLY A 454 0.83 -6.26 -27.69
N ILE A 455 1.58 -6.86 -28.60
CA ILE A 455 1.09 -7.94 -29.47
C ILE A 455 0.71 -9.18 -28.62
N CYS A 456 1.56 -9.56 -27.65
CA CYS A 456 1.25 -10.67 -26.76
C CYS A 456 -0.02 -10.41 -25.92
N MET A 457 -0.24 -9.16 -25.45
CA MET A 457 -1.47 -8.75 -24.76
C MET A 457 -2.72 -8.92 -25.63
N MET A 458 -2.65 -8.50 -26.91
CA MET A 458 -3.76 -8.67 -27.85
C MET A 458 -4.08 -10.16 -28.09
N LEU A 459 -3.06 -10.99 -28.30
CA LEU A 459 -3.24 -12.43 -28.45
C LEU A 459 -3.84 -13.06 -27.20
N MET A 460 -3.37 -12.65 -26.01
CA MET A 460 -3.90 -13.07 -24.73
C MET A 460 -5.38 -12.70 -24.56
N ALA A 461 -5.75 -11.46 -24.91
CA ALA A 461 -7.14 -10.97 -24.82
C ALA A 461 -8.06 -11.75 -25.76
N ILE A 462 -7.66 -11.93 -27.03
CA ILE A 462 -8.43 -12.68 -28.02
C ILE A 462 -8.63 -14.14 -27.56
N CYS A 463 -7.56 -14.81 -27.17
CA CYS A 463 -7.63 -16.20 -26.68
C CYS A 463 -8.53 -16.31 -25.44
N GLY A 464 -8.34 -15.42 -24.47
CA GLY A 464 -9.12 -15.40 -23.24
C GLY A 464 -10.61 -15.17 -23.50
N HIS A 465 -10.94 -14.20 -24.35
CA HIS A 465 -12.32 -13.91 -24.74
C HIS A 465 -12.98 -15.12 -25.41
N TRP A 466 -12.27 -15.73 -26.37
CA TRP A 466 -12.78 -16.88 -27.12
C TRP A 466 -12.97 -18.11 -26.22
N THR A 467 -11.99 -18.44 -25.40
CA THR A 467 -12.08 -19.60 -24.49
C THR A 467 -13.14 -19.41 -23.42
N TYR A 468 -13.35 -18.18 -22.90
CA TYR A 468 -14.42 -17.86 -21.97
C TYR A 468 -15.80 -18.08 -22.58
N ASN A 469 -16.04 -17.50 -23.76
CA ASN A 469 -17.32 -17.64 -24.45
C ASN A 469 -17.61 -19.09 -24.85
N TYR A 470 -16.59 -19.83 -25.30
CA TYR A 470 -16.74 -21.25 -25.59
C TYR A 470 -17.10 -22.06 -24.35
N ALA A 471 -16.40 -21.86 -23.22
CA ALA A 471 -16.71 -22.55 -21.98
C ALA A 471 -18.12 -22.19 -21.46
N ALA A 472 -18.51 -20.92 -21.57
CA ALA A 472 -19.85 -20.46 -21.19
C ALA A 472 -20.95 -21.08 -22.07
N SER A 473 -20.72 -21.24 -23.39
CA SER A 473 -21.67 -21.90 -24.29
C SER A 473 -21.87 -23.39 -23.99
N GLN A 474 -20.90 -24.05 -23.35
CA GLN A 474 -21.01 -25.44 -22.91
C GLN A 474 -21.74 -25.61 -21.56
N GLY A 475 -22.26 -24.52 -20.98
CA GLY A 475 -22.96 -24.55 -19.69
C GLY A 475 -22.03 -24.79 -18.49
N ILE A 476 -20.74 -24.57 -18.62
CA ILE A 476 -19.77 -24.71 -17.53
C ILE A 476 -20.03 -23.62 -16.48
N PRO A 477 -19.97 -23.92 -15.16
CA PRO A 477 -20.13 -22.90 -14.12
C PRO A 477 -19.13 -21.74 -14.28
N GLN A 478 -19.58 -20.51 -14.03
CA GLN A 478 -18.83 -19.27 -14.27
C GLN A 478 -17.41 -19.29 -13.68
N LEU A 479 -17.23 -19.87 -12.48
CA LEU A 479 -15.93 -20.01 -11.82
C LEU A 479 -14.94 -20.77 -12.71
N TRP A 480 -15.35 -21.90 -13.25
CA TRP A 480 -14.49 -22.71 -14.13
C TRP A 480 -14.26 -22.07 -15.49
N CYS A 481 -15.26 -21.35 -16.05
CA CYS A 481 -15.06 -20.56 -17.26
C CYS A 481 -13.97 -19.51 -17.08
N VAL A 482 -13.97 -18.79 -15.96
CA VAL A 482 -12.94 -17.78 -15.65
C VAL A 482 -11.57 -18.43 -15.43
N ILE A 483 -11.49 -19.48 -14.63
CA ILE A 483 -10.20 -20.14 -14.33
C ILE A 483 -9.58 -20.72 -15.61
N THR A 484 -10.34 -21.48 -16.39
CA THR A 484 -9.83 -22.12 -17.60
C THR A 484 -9.41 -21.10 -18.65
N SER A 485 -10.21 -20.04 -18.84
CA SER A 485 -9.88 -19.00 -19.82
C SER A 485 -8.65 -18.18 -19.40
N ILE A 486 -8.49 -17.82 -18.13
CA ILE A 486 -7.29 -17.14 -17.63
C ILE A 486 -6.05 -18.03 -17.77
N VAL A 487 -6.13 -19.32 -17.42
CA VAL A 487 -5.00 -20.24 -17.55
C VAL A 487 -4.59 -20.40 -19.01
N CYS A 488 -5.53 -20.61 -19.93
CA CYS A 488 -5.26 -20.69 -21.37
C CYS A 488 -4.64 -19.40 -21.92
N ALA A 489 -5.19 -18.25 -21.52
CA ALA A 489 -4.70 -16.94 -21.95
C ALA A 489 -3.28 -16.66 -21.43
N LEU A 490 -2.98 -16.98 -20.15
CA LEU A 490 -1.64 -16.88 -19.58
C LEU A 490 -0.65 -17.82 -20.25
N PHE A 491 -1.06 -19.05 -20.52
CA PHE A 491 -0.20 -20.00 -21.24
C PHE A 491 0.19 -19.46 -22.62
N LEU A 492 -0.80 -18.95 -23.40
CA LEU A 492 -0.52 -18.35 -24.69
C LEU A 492 0.37 -17.10 -24.58
N TYR A 493 0.13 -16.25 -23.57
CA TYR A 493 0.95 -15.07 -23.32
C TYR A 493 2.41 -15.43 -23.08
N PHE A 494 2.70 -16.37 -22.17
CA PHE A 494 4.06 -16.80 -21.90
C PHE A 494 4.69 -17.52 -23.10
N ALA A 495 3.95 -18.33 -23.83
CA ALA A 495 4.42 -18.95 -25.06
C ALA A 495 4.80 -17.90 -26.12
N ALA A 496 3.97 -16.88 -26.30
CA ALA A 496 4.23 -15.78 -27.23
C ALA A 496 5.46 -14.94 -26.80
N LEU A 497 5.66 -14.71 -25.49
CA LEU A 497 6.87 -14.03 -24.98
C LEU A 497 8.16 -14.82 -25.24
N VAL A 498 8.12 -16.14 -25.14
CA VAL A 498 9.26 -17.00 -25.48
C VAL A 498 9.53 -16.97 -26.97
N LEU A 499 8.49 -17.09 -27.81
CA LEU A 499 8.62 -17.07 -29.28
C LEU A 499 9.12 -15.71 -29.81
N THR A 500 8.71 -14.60 -29.20
CA THR A 500 9.19 -13.26 -29.57
C THR A 500 10.59 -12.96 -29.05
N GLY A 501 11.20 -13.87 -28.25
CA GLY A 501 12.52 -13.69 -27.64
C GLY A 501 12.57 -12.59 -26.59
N THR A 502 11.42 -12.15 -26.09
CA THR A 502 11.32 -11.16 -25.00
C THR A 502 11.71 -11.80 -23.67
N LEU A 503 11.35 -13.08 -23.47
CA LEU A 503 11.85 -13.98 -22.42
C LEU A 503 12.97 -14.87 -23.00
N ASN A 504 14.20 -14.41 -22.89
CA ASN A 504 15.34 -15.24 -23.32
C ASN A 504 15.87 -16.00 -22.10
N TRP A 505 15.44 -17.26 -21.93
CA TRP A 505 15.76 -18.14 -20.79
C TRP A 505 17.28 -18.32 -20.57
N LYS A 506 18.09 -18.25 -21.64
CA LYS A 506 19.55 -18.31 -21.55
C LYS A 506 20.17 -17.02 -21.01
N SER A 507 19.62 -15.86 -21.33
CA SER A 507 20.11 -14.57 -20.82
C SER A 507 19.60 -14.29 -19.40
N THR A 508 18.47 -14.85 -19.04
CA THR A 508 17.85 -14.72 -17.70
C THR A 508 18.73 -15.43 -16.64
N ARG A 509 19.30 -16.57 -16.96
CA ARG A 509 20.20 -17.31 -16.03
C ARG A 509 21.50 -16.55 -15.72
N HIS A 510 22.03 -15.76 -16.66
CA HIS A 510 23.19 -14.88 -16.45
C HIS A 510 22.82 -13.49 -15.92
N ARG A 511 21.58 -13.02 -16.15
CA ARG A 511 21.14 -11.70 -15.71
C ARG A 511 20.51 -11.70 -14.30
N PHE A 512 19.99 -12.83 -13.83
CA PHE A 512 19.51 -13.02 -12.45
C PHE A 512 20.57 -13.67 -11.53
N SER A 513 21.77 -13.95 -12.02
CA SER A 513 22.92 -14.12 -11.14
C SER A 513 23.28 -12.72 -10.62
N ILE A 514 22.44 -12.19 -9.76
CA ILE A 514 22.83 -11.18 -8.78
C ILE A 514 23.96 -11.87 -8.01
N PRO A 515 25.19 -11.35 -8.00
CA PRO A 515 26.16 -11.86 -7.07
C PRO A 515 25.64 -11.50 -5.67
N TRP A 516 25.03 -12.50 -5.04
CA TRP A 516 24.56 -12.46 -3.65
C TRP A 516 25.74 -12.33 -2.70
#